data_ed02e5f77b2a14ee7b5174bfb92b9106
#
_entry.id   ed02e5f77b2a14ee7b5174bfb92b9106
#
_cell.length_a   1.000
_cell.length_b   1.000
_cell.length_c   1.000
_cell.angle_alpha   90.00
_cell.angle_beta   90.00
_cell.angle_gamma   90.00
#
_symmetry.space_group_name_H-M   'P 1'
#
loop_
_entity.id
_entity.type
_entity.pdbx_description
1 polymer ?
#
loop_
_entity_poly.entity_id
_entity_poly.type
_entity_poly.pdbx_seq_one_letter_code
_entity_poly.pdbx_strand_id
1 'polypeptide(L)'
;MRTRGLIGSFLYLADQLVECVKDSLPERRRSRFGDIDYDCDHAVDTTWARLPISVRLREVFTERLYQPTVEEEFAEIMQQLTTIDFETFTFIDLGSGKGRALLLAAMYPFDHIVGVEVQPELDEIARMNVERFHEPGQQCHSIESICGDAREYEFPPGNIVLYMFNPFPDYVLREVLANLVASARRVPRTIFVLYNAPFEKQEFERIPELRQYFETSQYQLYRVQVGSQVTPGE
;
A
#
# COMPACT_ATOMS: atom_id res chain seq x y z
N MET A 1 -9.19 -18.91 13.95
CA MET A 1 -7.75 -18.94 14.30
C MET A 1 -7.37 -20.35 14.76
N ARG A 2 -6.67 -21.13 13.94
CA ARG A 2 -6.05 -22.38 14.39
C ARG A 2 -4.66 -22.01 14.93
N THR A 3 -4.51 -21.99 16.25
CA THR A 3 -3.20 -21.88 16.91
C THR A 3 -2.34 -23.07 16.47
N ARG A 4 -1.31 -22.83 15.70
CA ARG A 4 -0.28 -23.83 15.43
C ARG A 4 0.33 -24.19 16.80
N GLY A 5 0.29 -25.47 17.20
CA GLY A 5 0.96 -25.90 18.43
C GLY A 5 2.46 -25.59 18.34
N LEU A 6 3.17 -25.55 19.51
CA LEU A 6 4.60 -25.23 19.61
C LEU A 6 5.49 -25.96 18.59
N ILE A 7 5.18 -27.22 18.28
CA ILE A 7 5.87 -28.03 17.26
C ILE A 7 5.62 -27.47 15.86
N GLY A 8 4.37 -27.06 15.54
CA GLY A 8 4.04 -26.47 14.24
C GLY A 8 4.72 -25.12 14.01
N SER A 9 4.86 -24.32 15.07
CA SER A 9 5.59 -23.05 15.02
C SER A 9 7.09 -23.25 14.85
N PHE A 10 7.68 -24.28 15.49
CA PHE A 10 9.09 -24.60 15.32
C PHE A 10 9.40 -25.15 13.92
N LEU A 11 8.56 -26.02 13.38
CA LEU A 11 8.71 -26.53 12.02
C LEU A 11 8.57 -25.42 10.98
N TYR A 12 7.64 -24.49 11.20
CA TYR A 12 7.48 -23.31 10.33
C TYR A 12 8.71 -22.38 10.37
N LEU A 13 9.25 -22.12 11.59
CA LEU A 13 10.50 -21.35 11.73
C LEU A 13 11.69 -22.02 11.08
N ALA A 14 11.81 -23.34 11.21
CA ALA A 14 12.88 -24.11 10.56
C ALA A 14 12.74 -24.05 9.04
N ASP A 15 11.53 -24.15 8.50
CA ASP A 15 11.24 -24.04 7.07
C ASP A 15 11.55 -22.62 6.55
N GLN A 16 11.17 -21.57 7.27
CA GLN A 16 11.51 -20.18 6.95
C GLN A 16 13.03 -19.93 6.95
N LEU A 17 13.77 -20.52 7.90
CA LEU A 17 15.23 -20.44 7.92
C LEU A 17 15.86 -21.14 6.70
N VAL A 18 15.36 -22.32 6.34
CA VAL A 18 15.81 -23.05 5.16
C VAL A 18 15.50 -22.27 3.88
N GLU A 19 14.30 -21.69 3.77
CA GLU A 19 13.94 -20.84 2.62
C GLU A 19 14.80 -19.56 2.59
N CYS A 20 15.07 -18.94 3.72
CA CYS A 20 15.95 -17.77 3.80
C CYS A 20 17.38 -18.08 3.30
N VAL A 21 17.90 -19.28 3.62
CA VAL A 21 19.21 -19.74 3.09
C VAL A 21 19.14 -20.01 1.59
N LYS A 22 18.07 -20.64 1.11
CA LYS A 22 17.86 -20.89 -0.33
C LYS A 22 17.68 -19.58 -1.11
N ASP A 23 17.01 -18.58 -0.52
CA ASP A 23 16.80 -17.25 -1.11
C ASP A 23 18.09 -16.42 -1.14
N SER A 24 19.14 -16.85 -0.43
CA SER A 24 20.48 -16.27 -0.57
C SER A 24 21.16 -16.63 -1.90
N LEU A 25 20.62 -17.61 -2.64
CA LEU A 25 21.13 -17.99 -3.96
C LEU A 25 20.62 -17.02 -5.04
N PRO A 26 21.49 -16.41 -5.87
CA PRO A 26 21.11 -15.37 -6.84
C PRO A 26 19.99 -15.77 -7.81
N GLU A 27 20.00 -17.02 -8.29
CA GLU A 27 19.00 -17.52 -9.24
C GLU A 27 17.60 -17.65 -8.63
N ARG A 28 17.51 -18.06 -7.36
CA ARG A 28 16.23 -18.14 -6.65
C ARG A 28 15.71 -16.77 -6.22
N ARG A 29 16.59 -15.83 -5.92
CA ARG A 29 16.21 -14.45 -5.65
C ARG A 29 15.40 -13.85 -6.79
N ARG A 30 15.88 -13.99 -8.04
CA ARG A 30 15.20 -13.48 -9.23
C ARG A 30 13.83 -14.11 -9.45
N SER A 31 13.68 -15.42 -9.24
CA SER A 31 12.42 -16.12 -9.50
C SER A 31 11.35 -15.90 -8.43
N ARG A 32 11.76 -15.66 -7.18
CA ARG A 32 10.82 -15.54 -6.05
C ARG A 32 10.42 -14.09 -5.72
N PHE A 33 11.31 -13.15 -5.97
CA PHE A 33 11.14 -11.76 -5.60
C PHE A 33 11.01 -10.83 -6.79
N GLY A 34 10.99 -11.39 -7.98
CA GLY A 34 10.64 -10.82 -9.29
C GLY A 34 11.29 -9.48 -9.67
N ASP A 35 11.79 -8.74 -8.69
CA ASP A 35 11.99 -7.32 -8.77
C ASP A 35 13.27 -6.82 -8.06
N ILE A 36 14.25 -7.72 -7.91
CA ILE A 36 15.58 -7.33 -7.43
C ILE A 36 16.25 -6.37 -8.40
N ASP A 37 15.93 -6.51 -9.68
CA ASP A 37 16.49 -5.66 -10.71
C ASP A 37 16.03 -4.20 -10.49
N TYR A 38 14.78 -3.95 -10.11
CA TYR A 38 14.31 -2.60 -9.74
C TYR A 38 15.15 -1.96 -8.62
N ASP A 39 15.40 -2.67 -7.53
CA ASP A 39 16.23 -2.13 -6.42
C ASP A 39 17.66 -1.80 -6.86
N CYS A 40 18.23 -2.60 -7.78
CA CYS A 40 19.55 -2.36 -8.33
C CYS A 40 19.55 -1.17 -9.31
N ASP A 41 18.57 -1.10 -10.18
CA ASP A 41 18.47 -0.08 -11.23
C ASP A 41 18.22 1.31 -10.63
N HIS A 42 17.43 1.38 -9.54
CA HIS A 42 17.07 2.64 -8.88
C HIS A 42 17.87 2.94 -7.60
N ALA A 43 18.84 2.09 -7.24
CA ALA A 43 19.69 2.23 -6.04
C ALA A 43 18.90 2.32 -4.71
N VAL A 44 17.78 1.59 -4.62
CA VAL A 44 16.88 1.56 -3.47
C VAL A 44 16.88 0.19 -2.77
N ASP A 45 16.15 0.07 -1.66
CA ASP A 45 15.96 -1.18 -0.91
C ASP A 45 14.47 -1.36 -0.63
N THR A 46 13.73 -1.93 -1.58
CA THR A 46 12.29 -2.14 -1.46
C THR A 46 11.87 -3.60 -1.49
N THR A 47 12.83 -4.53 -1.70
CA THR A 47 12.53 -5.97 -1.76
C THR A 47 12.47 -6.62 -0.38
N TRP A 48 11.81 -7.78 -0.31
CA TRP A 48 11.76 -8.62 0.88
C TRP A 48 13.15 -9.15 1.30
N ALA A 49 14.09 -9.28 0.37
CA ALA A 49 15.39 -9.91 0.60
C ALA A 49 16.23 -9.24 1.71
N ARG A 50 16.00 -7.98 2.01
CA ARG A 50 16.73 -7.18 3.01
C ARG A 50 15.85 -6.73 4.19
N LEU A 51 14.80 -7.48 4.50
CA LEU A 51 13.97 -7.15 5.66
C LEU A 51 14.74 -7.30 6.98
N PRO A 52 14.60 -6.35 7.92
CA PRO A 52 15.09 -6.48 9.28
C PRO A 52 14.57 -7.75 9.96
N ILE A 53 15.38 -8.35 10.82
CA ILE A 53 15.02 -9.58 11.53
C ILE A 53 13.76 -9.37 12.41
N SER A 54 13.61 -8.20 13.03
CA SER A 54 12.42 -7.82 13.80
C SER A 54 11.14 -7.90 12.97
N VAL A 55 11.18 -7.41 11.73
CA VAL A 55 10.06 -7.45 10.78
C VAL A 55 9.75 -8.89 10.37
N ARG A 56 10.77 -9.67 10.00
CA ARG A 56 10.59 -11.09 9.62
C ARG A 56 9.97 -11.92 10.74
N LEU A 57 10.39 -11.71 11.99
CA LEU A 57 9.80 -12.40 13.14
C LEU A 57 8.33 -12.00 13.33
N ARG A 58 7.99 -10.72 13.15
CA ARG A 58 6.61 -10.23 13.25
C ARG A 58 5.72 -10.84 12.17
N GLU A 59 6.19 -10.93 10.91
CA GLU A 59 5.49 -11.59 9.82
C GLU A 59 5.11 -13.05 10.13
N VAL A 60 6.03 -13.80 10.76
CA VAL A 60 5.79 -15.17 11.21
C VAL A 60 4.60 -15.26 12.16
N PHE A 61 4.44 -14.27 13.06
CA PHE A 61 3.35 -14.25 14.04
C PHE A 61 2.04 -13.70 13.49
N THR A 62 2.12 -12.81 12.49
CA THR A 62 0.93 -12.15 11.92
C THR A 62 0.39 -12.85 10.66
N GLU A 63 1.13 -13.81 10.12
CA GLU A 63 0.84 -14.49 8.84
C GLU A 63 0.70 -13.51 7.65
N ARG A 64 1.29 -12.31 7.77
CA ARG A 64 1.32 -11.27 6.73
C ARG A 64 2.74 -11.06 6.26
N LEU A 65 2.97 -11.38 5.00
CA LEU A 65 4.27 -11.24 4.38
C LEU A 65 4.37 -9.86 3.71
N TYR A 66 5.50 -9.20 3.93
CA TYR A 66 5.84 -8.02 3.16
C TYR A 66 5.99 -8.39 1.68
N GLN A 67 5.30 -7.68 0.81
CA GLN A 67 5.40 -7.81 -0.63
C GLN A 67 5.54 -6.42 -1.25
N PRO A 68 6.60 -6.16 -2.03
CA PRO A 68 6.69 -4.92 -2.78
C PRO A 68 5.65 -4.90 -3.91
N THR A 69 5.11 -3.73 -4.19
CA THR A 69 4.25 -3.51 -5.35
C THR A 69 5.03 -3.76 -6.64
N VAL A 70 4.47 -4.56 -7.54
CA VAL A 70 5.06 -4.83 -8.85
C VAL A 70 4.80 -3.63 -9.78
N GLU A 71 5.83 -3.19 -10.51
CA GLU A 71 5.77 -1.98 -11.35
C GLU A 71 4.68 -2.06 -12.43
N GLU A 72 4.61 -3.19 -13.14
CA GLU A 72 3.63 -3.42 -14.20
C GLU A 72 2.20 -3.41 -13.65
N GLU A 73 1.97 -4.07 -12.50
CA GLU A 73 0.66 -4.07 -11.84
C GLU A 73 0.25 -2.66 -11.40
N PHE A 74 1.20 -1.89 -10.85
CA PHE A 74 0.95 -0.51 -10.46
C PHE A 74 0.59 0.36 -11.66
N ALA A 75 1.32 0.20 -12.77
CA ALA A 75 1.05 0.93 -14.02
C ALA A 75 -0.34 0.57 -14.58
N GLU A 76 -0.74 -0.71 -14.56
CA GLU A 76 -2.08 -1.14 -14.98
C GLU A 76 -3.19 -0.52 -14.13
N ILE A 77 -3.00 -0.46 -12.80
CA ILE A 77 -3.93 0.18 -11.88
C ILE A 77 -4.05 1.67 -12.18
N MET A 78 -2.92 2.36 -12.38
CA MET A 78 -2.90 3.79 -12.67
C MET A 78 -3.54 4.15 -14.01
N GLN A 79 -3.48 3.26 -15.00
CA GLN A 79 -4.17 3.42 -16.29
C GLN A 79 -5.70 3.53 -16.13
N GLN A 80 -6.29 3.00 -15.06
CA GLN A 80 -7.72 3.15 -14.79
C GLN A 80 -8.09 4.57 -14.33
N LEU A 81 -7.11 5.39 -13.97
CA LEU A 81 -7.26 6.77 -13.52
C LEU A 81 -6.89 7.83 -14.57
N THR A 82 -6.73 7.46 -15.84
CA THR A 82 -6.27 8.39 -16.90
C THR A 82 -7.19 9.58 -17.16
N THR A 83 -8.40 9.59 -16.61
CA THR A 83 -9.37 10.68 -16.74
C THR A 83 -9.26 11.76 -15.67
N ILE A 84 -8.35 11.58 -14.69
CA ILE A 84 -8.14 12.57 -13.63
C ILE A 84 -6.91 13.44 -13.93
N ASP A 85 -6.93 14.66 -13.42
CA ASP A 85 -5.78 15.54 -13.38
C ASP A 85 -4.98 15.25 -12.11
N PHE A 86 -3.91 14.45 -12.23
CA PHE A 86 -3.10 14.01 -11.11
C PHE A 86 -2.51 15.18 -10.29
N GLU A 87 -2.22 16.33 -10.90
CA GLU A 87 -1.68 17.51 -10.23
C GLU A 87 -2.64 18.06 -9.15
N THR A 88 -3.91 17.66 -9.19
CA THR A 88 -4.93 18.05 -8.20
C THR A 88 -5.17 17.01 -7.13
N PHE A 89 -4.40 15.92 -7.10
CA PHE A 89 -4.56 14.81 -6.18
C PHE A 89 -3.33 14.58 -5.31
N THR A 90 -3.57 14.22 -4.05
CA THR A 90 -2.58 13.59 -3.18
C THR A 90 -2.67 12.07 -3.32
N PHE A 91 -1.54 11.42 -3.60
CA PHE A 91 -1.42 9.96 -3.51
C PHE A 91 -1.09 9.56 -2.08
N ILE A 92 -1.81 8.59 -1.53
CA ILE A 92 -1.60 8.10 -0.16
C ILE A 92 -1.49 6.59 -0.20
N ASP A 93 -0.38 6.05 0.34
CA ASP A 93 -0.18 4.61 0.50
C ASP A 93 -0.26 4.24 1.99
N LEU A 94 -1.29 3.49 2.38
CA LEU A 94 -1.45 3.03 3.76
C LEU A 94 -0.91 1.61 3.92
N GLY A 95 0.08 1.48 4.79
CA GLY A 95 0.92 0.29 4.90
C GLY A 95 2.03 0.32 3.85
N SER A 96 2.67 1.48 3.71
CA SER A 96 3.65 1.75 2.64
C SER A 96 4.92 0.89 2.71
N GLY A 97 5.15 0.19 3.81
CA GLY A 97 6.31 -0.66 3.97
C GLY A 97 7.62 0.10 3.75
N LYS A 98 8.43 -0.38 2.80
CA LYS A 98 9.68 0.28 2.38
C LYS A 98 9.49 1.35 1.29
N GLY A 99 8.25 1.72 0.97
CA GLY A 99 7.91 2.84 0.09
C GLY A 99 7.94 2.56 -1.41
N ARG A 100 7.92 1.30 -1.89
CA ARG A 100 7.94 0.99 -3.33
C ARG A 100 6.82 1.72 -4.09
N ALA A 101 5.59 1.70 -3.60
CA ALA A 101 4.48 2.36 -4.27
C ALA A 101 4.62 3.89 -4.28
N LEU A 102 5.32 4.49 -3.30
CA LEU A 102 5.62 5.92 -3.30
C LEU A 102 6.55 6.30 -4.45
N LEU A 103 7.59 5.47 -4.69
CA LEU A 103 8.53 5.68 -5.78
C LEU A 103 7.87 5.51 -7.14
N LEU A 104 7.02 4.50 -7.29
CA LEU A 104 6.24 4.28 -8.51
C LEU A 104 5.25 5.44 -8.75
N ALA A 105 4.58 5.93 -7.70
CA ALA A 105 3.69 7.08 -7.78
C ALA A 105 4.43 8.37 -8.16
N ALA A 106 5.71 8.50 -7.79
CA ALA A 106 6.53 9.67 -8.14
C ALA A 106 6.75 9.84 -9.66
N MET A 107 6.52 8.79 -10.44
CA MET A 107 6.56 8.84 -11.91
C MET A 107 5.30 9.49 -12.51
N TYR A 108 4.30 9.83 -11.69
CA TYR A 108 3.08 10.53 -12.08
C TYR A 108 3.07 11.93 -11.45
N PRO A 109 2.42 12.92 -12.07
CA PRO A 109 2.46 14.32 -11.61
C PRO A 109 1.47 14.57 -10.45
N PHE A 110 1.53 13.77 -9.36
CA PHE A 110 0.76 14.05 -8.16
C PHE A 110 1.24 15.35 -7.49
N ASP A 111 0.31 16.10 -6.89
CA ASP A 111 0.63 17.27 -6.07
C ASP A 111 1.51 16.89 -4.88
N HIS A 112 1.15 15.79 -4.22
CA HIS A 112 1.87 15.27 -3.06
C HIS A 112 1.74 13.75 -2.95
N ILE A 113 2.74 13.08 -2.38
CA ILE A 113 2.76 11.63 -2.13
C ILE A 113 3.07 11.38 -0.66
N VAL A 114 2.24 10.58 0.00
CA VAL A 114 2.37 10.25 1.41
C VAL A 114 2.34 8.74 1.60
N GLY A 115 3.34 8.21 2.32
CA GLY A 115 3.31 6.84 2.85
C GLY A 115 3.01 6.86 4.34
N VAL A 116 2.21 5.91 4.82
CA VAL A 116 1.99 5.70 6.25
C VAL A 116 2.34 4.26 6.61
N GLU A 117 3.32 4.10 7.49
CA GLU A 117 3.82 2.79 7.91
C GLU A 117 3.93 2.71 9.43
N VAL A 118 3.34 1.66 10.03
CA VAL A 118 3.33 1.48 11.49
C VAL A 118 4.65 0.95 12.04
N GLN A 119 5.46 0.32 11.20
CA GLN A 119 6.74 -0.27 11.61
C GLN A 119 7.88 0.73 11.39
N PRO A 120 8.50 1.25 12.48
CA PRO A 120 9.54 2.28 12.38
C PRO A 120 10.72 1.87 11.50
N GLU A 121 11.08 0.57 11.51
CA GLU A 121 12.19 0.04 10.74
C GLU A 121 11.90 0.07 9.23
N LEU A 122 10.66 -0.13 8.82
CA LEU A 122 10.27 -0.05 7.41
C LEU A 122 10.12 1.41 6.96
N ASP A 123 9.53 2.25 7.81
CA ASP A 123 9.42 3.69 7.55
C ASP A 123 10.80 4.35 7.39
N GLU A 124 11.79 3.99 8.21
CA GLU A 124 13.15 4.49 8.07
C GLU A 124 13.76 4.11 6.71
N ILE A 125 13.56 2.86 6.28
CA ILE A 125 14.00 2.41 4.96
C ILE A 125 13.25 3.17 3.84
N ALA A 126 11.93 3.38 4.00
CA ALA A 126 11.14 4.14 3.03
C ALA A 126 11.66 5.57 2.86
N ARG A 127 11.97 6.27 3.96
CA ARG A 127 12.58 7.61 3.92
C ARG A 127 13.91 7.62 3.18
N MET A 128 14.79 6.65 3.49
CA MET A 128 16.07 6.52 2.78
C MET A 128 15.88 6.24 1.29
N ASN A 129 14.88 5.44 0.93
CA ASN A 129 14.56 5.16 -0.47
C ASN A 129 14.06 6.42 -1.18
N VAL A 130 13.18 7.20 -0.56
CA VAL A 130 12.70 8.48 -1.09
C VAL A 130 13.85 9.47 -1.30
N GLU A 131 14.77 9.56 -0.34
CA GLU A 131 15.96 10.45 -0.45
C GLU A 131 16.91 10.03 -1.58
N ARG A 132 16.99 8.74 -1.89
CA ARG A 132 17.90 8.20 -2.93
C ARG A 132 17.29 8.18 -4.31
N PHE A 133 15.97 8.11 -4.39
CA PHE A 133 15.27 7.95 -5.65
C PHE A 133 15.32 9.25 -6.47
N HIS A 134 16.03 9.20 -7.59
CA HIS A 134 16.16 10.32 -8.53
C HIS A 134 16.13 9.77 -9.95
N GLU A 135 14.94 9.74 -10.54
CA GLU A 135 14.75 9.21 -11.87
C GLU A 135 14.51 10.33 -12.90
N PRO A 136 15.05 10.22 -14.12
CA PRO A 136 14.85 11.23 -15.16
C PRO A 136 13.39 11.48 -15.52
N GLY A 137 12.52 10.50 -15.29
CA GLY A 137 11.07 10.59 -15.55
C GLY A 137 10.24 10.97 -14.34
N GLN A 138 10.84 11.23 -13.20
CA GLN A 138 10.14 11.60 -11.98
C GLN A 138 9.39 12.93 -12.14
N GLN A 139 8.09 12.93 -11.82
CA GLN A 139 7.21 14.08 -12.00
C GLN A 139 6.77 14.68 -10.65
N CYS A 140 6.65 13.87 -9.59
CA CYS A 140 6.40 14.38 -8.24
C CYS A 140 7.65 14.26 -7.38
N HIS A 141 8.05 15.37 -6.75
CA HIS A 141 9.20 15.46 -5.84
C HIS A 141 8.77 15.72 -4.38
N SER A 142 7.48 15.94 -4.15
CA SER A 142 6.90 16.14 -2.82
C SER A 142 6.45 14.80 -2.25
N ILE A 143 7.38 14.07 -1.65
CA ILE A 143 7.17 12.71 -1.15
C ILE A 143 7.55 12.65 0.32
N GLU A 144 6.67 12.14 1.16
CA GLU A 144 6.96 11.90 2.57
C GLU A 144 6.57 10.49 3.03
N SER A 145 7.28 9.95 4.01
CA SER A 145 6.91 8.73 4.73
C SER A 145 6.72 9.07 6.21
N ILE A 146 5.59 8.64 6.75
CA ILE A 146 5.14 8.93 8.10
C ILE A 146 5.10 7.62 8.89
N CYS A 147 5.86 7.55 9.99
CA CYS A 147 5.74 6.46 10.94
C CYS A 147 4.49 6.66 11.80
N GLY A 148 3.45 5.84 11.58
CA GLY A 148 2.18 6.01 12.29
C GLY A 148 1.16 4.91 12.02
N ASP A 149 0.12 4.89 12.86
CA ASP A 149 -1.01 3.99 12.67
C ASP A 149 -1.99 4.57 11.64
N ALA A 150 -2.28 3.81 10.60
CA ALA A 150 -3.21 4.22 9.54
C ALA A 150 -4.62 4.54 10.06
N ARG A 151 -5.02 4.02 11.23
CA ARG A 151 -6.30 4.34 11.88
C ARG A 151 -6.34 5.76 12.44
N GLU A 152 -5.18 6.31 12.75
CA GLU A 152 -5.03 7.66 13.31
C GLU A 152 -4.66 8.69 12.23
N TYR A 153 -4.48 8.25 10.98
CA TYR A 153 -4.10 9.14 9.90
C TYR A 153 -5.22 10.12 9.54
N GLU A 154 -4.90 11.40 9.57
CA GLU A 154 -5.81 12.48 9.18
C GLU A 154 -5.75 12.75 7.68
N PHE A 155 -6.78 12.34 6.95
CA PHE A 155 -6.86 12.54 5.50
C PHE A 155 -6.93 14.02 5.13
N PRO A 156 -6.09 14.50 4.17
CA PRO A 156 -6.07 15.90 3.74
C PRO A 156 -7.40 16.32 3.09
N PRO A 157 -7.68 17.65 3.05
CA PRO A 157 -8.93 18.17 2.49
C PRO A 157 -9.00 18.15 0.95
N GLY A 158 -7.86 17.93 0.27
CA GLY A 158 -7.77 17.84 -1.20
C GLY A 158 -8.26 16.50 -1.76
N ASN A 159 -8.29 16.37 -3.09
CA ASN A 159 -8.60 15.10 -3.74
C ASN A 159 -7.55 14.03 -3.42
N ILE A 160 -7.97 12.77 -3.35
CA ILE A 160 -7.12 11.66 -2.89
C ILE A 160 -7.18 10.49 -3.86
N VAL A 161 -6.01 9.93 -4.15
CA VAL A 161 -5.84 8.56 -4.63
C VAL A 161 -5.26 7.76 -3.46
N LEU A 162 -6.10 6.96 -2.80
CA LEU A 162 -5.69 6.08 -1.71
C LEU A 162 -5.30 4.73 -2.27
N TYR A 163 -4.07 4.29 -2.02
CA TYR A 163 -3.56 2.98 -2.39
C TYR A 163 -3.38 2.10 -1.16
N MET A 164 -3.67 0.82 -1.29
CA MET A 164 -3.47 -0.19 -0.26
C MET A 164 -3.15 -1.53 -0.92
N PHE A 165 -2.02 -2.14 -0.55
CA PHE A 165 -1.68 -3.50 -0.96
C PHE A 165 -1.99 -4.49 0.17
N ASN A 166 -3.27 -4.76 0.42
CA ASN A 166 -3.74 -5.66 1.49
C ASN A 166 -2.99 -5.51 2.83
N PRO A 167 -2.81 -4.29 3.35
CA PRO A 167 -1.89 -4.06 4.46
C PRO A 167 -2.47 -4.45 5.83
N PHE A 168 -3.80 -4.57 5.96
CA PHE A 168 -4.49 -4.61 7.25
C PHE A 168 -5.35 -5.85 7.45
N PRO A 169 -5.51 -6.33 8.72
CA PRO A 169 -6.62 -7.20 9.09
C PRO A 169 -7.97 -6.47 8.95
N ASP A 170 -9.05 -7.24 8.83
CA ASP A 170 -10.42 -6.77 8.63
C ASP A 170 -10.84 -5.65 9.59
N TYR A 171 -10.52 -5.78 10.88
CA TYR A 171 -10.90 -4.78 11.89
C TYR A 171 -10.17 -3.44 11.71
N VAL A 172 -8.88 -3.46 11.32
CA VAL A 172 -8.12 -2.23 11.04
C VAL A 172 -8.62 -1.59 9.74
N LEU A 173 -8.80 -2.39 8.69
CA LEU A 173 -9.32 -1.90 7.40
C LEU A 173 -10.67 -1.22 7.59
N ARG A 174 -11.56 -1.79 8.41
CA ARG A 174 -12.87 -1.21 8.71
C ARG A 174 -12.76 0.17 9.37
N GLU A 175 -11.88 0.34 10.34
CA GLU A 175 -11.64 1.63 10.98
C GLU A 175 -11.07 2.66 10.01
N VAL A 176 -10.08 2.27 9.20
CA VAL A 176 -9.49 3.14 8.17
C VAL A 176 -10.53 3.60 7.16
N LEU A 177 -11.35 2.69 6.64
CA LEU A 177 -12.40 3.03 5.67
C LEU A 177 -13.49 3.91 6.29
N ALA A 178 -13.84 3.68 7.56
CA ALA A 178 -14.79 4.54 8.28
C ALA A 178 -14.25 5.95 8.45
N ASN A 179 -12.97 6.11 8.79
CA ASN A 179 -12.31 7.41 8.92
C ASN A 179 -12.20 8.12 7.57
N LEU A 180 -11.91 7.41 6.48
CA LEU A 180 -11.91 7.96 5.13
C LEU A 180 -13.27 8.53 4.75
N VAL A 181 -14.34 7.76 4.95
CA VAL A 181 -15.72 8.20 4.65
C VAL A 181 -16.14 9.36 5.54
N ALA A 182 -15.80 9.32 6.84
CA ALA A 182 -16.08 10.44 7.76
C ALA A 182 -15.35 11.72 7.31
N SER A 183 -14.10 11.60 6.85
CA SER A 183 -13.34 12.70 6.27
C SER A 183 -14.02 13.25 5.00
N ALA A 184 -14.49 12.37 4.10
CA ALA A 184 -15.20 12.76 2.89
C ALA A 184 -16.54 13.44 3.17
N ARG A 185 -17.26 13.02 4.21
CA ARG A 185 -18.52 13.68 4.65
C ARG A 185 -18.26 15.06 5.23
N ARG A 186 -17.15 15.25 5.96
CA ARG A 186 -16.76 16.54 6.54
C ARG A 186 -16.33 17.54 5.47
N VAL A 187 -15.53 17.09 4.49
CA VAL A 187 -15.05 17.87 3.35
C VAL A 187 -15.27 17.07 2.07
N PRO A 188 -16.39 17.29 1.36
CA PRO A 188 -16.69 16.61 0.11
C PRO A 188 -15.65 16.90 -0.96
N ARG A 189 -15.06 15.83 -1.52
CA ARG A 189 -14.03 15.86 -2.54
C ARG A 189 -13.97 14.56 -3.30
N THR A 190 -13.18 14.49 -4.36
CA THR A 190 -12.97 13.25 -5.12
C THR A 190 -11.96 12.35 -4.41
N ILE A 191 -12.38 11.14 -4.11
CA ILE A 191 -11.51 10.11 -3.51
C ILE A 191 -11.66 8.82 -4.30
N PHE A 192 -10.53 8.31 -4.79
CA PHE A 192 -10.40 6.97 -5.34
C PHE A 192 -9.68 6.07 -4.34
N VAL A 193 -10.10 4.81 -4.25
CA VAL A 193 -9.43 3.80 -3.43
C VAL A 193 -9.00 2.65 -4.33
N LEU A 194 -7.71 2.41 -4.37
CA LEU A 194 -7.06 1.35 -5.12
C LEU A 194 -6.67 0.24 -4.15
N TYR A 195 -7.39 -0.87 -4.17
CA TYR A 195 -7.15 -1.99 -3.27
C TYR A 195 -6.51 -3.15 -4.03
N ASN A 196 -5.22 -3.33 -3.87
CA ASN A 196 -4.44 -4.41 -4.50
C ASN A 196 -4.44 -5.65 -3.60
N ALA A 197 -4.45 -6.85 -4.20
CA ALA A 197 -4.59 -8.14 -3.53
C ALA A 197 -5.78 -8.17 -2.53
N PRO A 198 -7.03 -8.06 -2.99
CA PRO A 198 -8.20 -7.75 -2.16
C PRO A 198 -8.71 -8.96 -1.38
N PHE A 199 -8.04 -9.33 -0.27
CA PHE A 199 -8.48 -10.44 0.59
C PHE A 199 -9.69 -10.09 1.46
N GLU A 200 -9.80 -8.81 1.89
CA GLU A 200 -10.84 -8.34 2.82
C GLU A 200 -11.90 -7.49 2.09
N LYS A 201 -12.27 -7.85 0.86
CA LYS A 201 -13.20 -7.09 0.03
C LYS A 201 -14.59 -6.90 0.65
N GLN A 202 -15.03 -7.82 1.51
CA GLN A 202 -16.30 -7.70 2.20
C GLN A 202 -16.42 -6.46 3.08
N GLU A 203 -15.30 -5.89 3.54
CA GLU A 203 -15.33 -4.68 4.35
C GLU A 203 -15.72 -3.44 3.52
N PHE A 204 -15.37 -3.44 2.23
CA PHE A 204 -15.80 -2.40 1.29
C PHE A 204 -17.30 -2.50 0.97
N GLU A 205 -17.82 -3.72 0.80
CA GLU A 205 -19.23 -3.98 0.49
C GLU A 205 -20.17 -3.50 1.62
N ARG A 206 -19.68 -3.43 2.86
CA ARG A 206 -20.45 -2.96 4.02
C ARG A 206 -20.62 -1.44 4.08
N ILE A 207 -19.89 -0.69 3.26
CA ILE A 207 -19.87 0.77 3.29
C ILE A 207 -20.56 1.30 2.02
N PRO A 208 -21.80 1.80 2.12
CA PRO A 208 -22.57 2.22 0.95
C PRO A 208 -21.95 3.36 0.14
N GLU A 209 -21.10 4.17 0.77
CA GLU A 209 -20.40 5.28 0.12
C GLU A 209 -19.24 4.82 -0.76
N LEU A 210 -18.74 3.61 -0.58
CA LEU A 210 -17.68 3.04 -1.41
C LEU A 210 -18.32 2.35 -2.63
N ARG A 211 -18.31 3.03 -3.76
CA ARG A 211 -18.85 2.51 -5.01
C ARG A 211 -17.72 1.92 -5.85
N GLN A 212 -17.76 0.60 -5.98
CA GLN A 212 -16.88 -0.12 -6.88
C GLN A 212 -17.21 0.27 -8.32
N TYR A 213 -16.17 0.58 -9.12
CA TYR A 213 -16.34 0.89 -10.53
C TYR A 213 -15.41 0.06 -11.44
N PHE A 214 -14.44 -0.63 -10.86
CA PHE A 214 -13.57 -1.54 -11.62
C PHE A 214 -13.10 -2.69 -10.72
N GLU A 215 -12.95 -3.89 -11.29
CA GLU A 215 -12.47 -5.09 -10.58
C GLU A 215 -11.73 -6.00 -11.54
N THR A 216 -10.62 -6.57 -11.05
CA THR A 216 -9.92 -7.72 -11.62
C THR A 216 -9.75 -8.78 -10.54
N SER A 217 -9.11 -9.92 -10.88
CA SER A 217 -8.71 -10.91 -9.88
C SER A 217 -7.61 -10.40 -8.93
N GLN A 218 -6.88 -9.36 -9.32
CA GLN A 218 -5.70 -8.86 -8.61
C GLN A 218 -5.99 -7.58 -7.82
N TYR A 219 -6.86 -6.69 -8.32
CA TYR A 219 -7.15 -5.42 -7.67
C TYR A 219 -8.59 -4.95 -7.88
N GLN A 220 -9.04 -4.09 -7.00
CA GLN A 220 -10.34 -3.45 -7.04
C GLN A 220 -10.20 -1.93 -6.89
N LEU A 221 -11.03 -1.18 -7.62
CA LEU A 221 -11.10 0.27 -7.57
C LEU A 221 -12.47 0.72 -7.09
N TYR A 222 -12.44 1.65 -6.15
CA TYR A 222 -13.63 2.26 -5.58
C TYR A 222 -13.56 3.77 -5.69
N ARG A 223 -14.73 4.39 -5.74
CA ARG A 223 -14.90 5.84 -5.59
C ARG A 223 -15.75 6.11 -4.36
N VAL A 224 -15.32 7.05 -3.53
CA VAL A 224 -16.13 7.50 -2.40
C VAL A 224 -17.23 8.45 -2.92
N GLN A 225 -18.48 8.13 -2.62
CA GLN A 225 -19.65 8.93 -2.95
C GLN A 225 -20.39 9.30 -1.66
N VAL A 226 -20.09 10.44 -1.10
CA VAL A 226 -20.89 11.02 -0.01
C VAL A 226 -22.09 11.72 -0.65
N GLY A 227 -23.30 11.37 -0.23
CA GLY A 227 -24.53 11.84 -0.83
C GLY A 227 -24.52 13.36 -0.99
N SER A 228 -24.82 13.84 -2.19
CA SER A 228 -25.30 15.20 -2.40
C SER A 228 -26.51 15.36 -1.49
N GLN A 229 -26.50 16.35 -0.61
CA GLN A 229 -27.73 16.78 0.03
C GLN A 229 -28.72 17.00 -1.11
N VAL A 230 -29.72 16.13 -1.22
CA VAL A 230 -30.90 16.42 -1.99
C VAL A 230 -31.46 17.66 -1.34
N THR A 231 -31.23 18.80 -1.97
CA THR A 231 -32.01 20.01 -1.65
C THR A 231 -33.48 19.66 -1.86
N PRO A 232 -34.33 19.64 -0.83
CA PRO A 232 -35.75 19.42 -1.04
C PRO A 232 -36.32 20.72 -1.60
N GLY A 233 -36.78 20.66 -2.82
CA GLY A 233 -37.73 21.62 -3.36
C GLY A 233 -37.20 22.66 -4.35
N GLU A 234 -37.46 22.40 -5.61
CA GLU A 234 -38.30 23.30 -6.44
C GLU A 234 -39.18 22.45 -7.33
#